data_08f0c89831d7478f974a9369decf532a
#
_entry.id   08f0c89831d7478f974a9369decf532a
#
_cell.length_a   1.000
_cell.length_b   1.000
_cell.length_c   1.000
_cell.angle_alpha   90.00
_cell.angle_beta   90.00
_cell.angle_gamma   90.00
#
_symmetry.space_group_name_H-M   'P 1'
#
loop_
_entity.id
_entity.type
_entity.pdbx_description
1 polymer ?
#
loop_
_entity_poly.entity_id
_entity_poly.type
_entity_poly.pdbx_seq_one_letter_code
_entity_poly.pdbx_strand_id
1 'polypeptide(L)'
;MVHGIPQTSHEWRYVMPRLAEKYTVIAPDLRGLGDSSRPPGVYDKKTLGADIYSLVAGHLGFEKFHLVGHDWGGPVCFAVAAAHPDSVRTLTILDVVIPGDGRDFSQGGRRWHHAFFRTLDLPEQLCFGREELIINWLFENYGHRANCISEEDRAEFLRTYTKPGAFRALLEIYRALPLDAEHNKDFLSRNGRLKMPVLALGGDKSFGRGMECIESLRLVAENVRGGLVKDCGHWIAEEKPELLTEQLLAFFAEFPSNEQQG
;
A
#
# COMPACT_ATOMS: atom_id res chain seq x y z
N MET A 1 -5.76 -4.32 6.26
CA MET A 1 -4.81 -4.47 5.14
C MET A 1 -5.19 -3.49 4.05
N VAL A 2 -4.25 -2.72 3.52
CA VAL A 2 -4.50 -1.60 2.59
C VAL A 2 -3.74 -1.84 1.30
N HIS A 3 -4.48 -1.97 0.21
CA HIS A 3 -3.97 -2.28 -1.12
C HIS A 3 -3.30 -1.07 -1.80
N GLY A 4 -2.59 -1.34 -2.88
CA GLY A 4 -1.99 -0.34 -3.75
C GLY A 4 -2.66 -0.23 -5.13
N ILE A 5 -1.96 0.42 -6.06
CA ILE A 5 -2.38 0.65 -7.44
C ILE A 5 -1.57 -0.25 -8.38
N PRO A 6 -2.20 -0.91 -9.34
CA PRO A 6 -3.59 -0.83 -9.74
C PRO A 6 -4.45 -1.97 -9.15
N GLN A 7 -4.20 -2.35 -7.93
CA GLN A 7 -4.97 -3.40 -7.25
C GLN A 7 -6.14 -2.82 -6.43
N THR A 8 -6.90 -3.70 -5.79
CA THR A 8 -8.01 -3.42 -4.88
C THR A 8 -7.89 -4.32 -3.66
N SER A 9 -8.87 -4.32 -2.77
CA SER A 9 -8.94 -5.28 -1.65
C SER A 9 -8.80 -6.74 -2.09
N HIS A 10 -9.11 -7.06 -3.34
CA HIS A 10 -8.95 -8.39 -3.95
C HIS A 10 -7.50 -8.91 -3.95
N GLU A 11 -6.52 -8.02 -3.87
CA GLU A 11 -5.09 -8.34 -3.71
C GLU A 11 -4.83 -9.33 -2.56
N TRP A 12 -5.62 -9.23 -1.48
CA TRP A 12 -5.41 -9.96 -0.24
C TRP A 12 -6.09 -11.34 -0.19
N ARG A 13 -6.77 -11.76 -1.26
CA ARG A 13 -7.59 -12.98 -1.30
C ARG A 13 -6.86 -14.27 -0.92
N TYR A 14 -5.56 -14.37 -1.20
CA TYR A 14 -4.74 -15.52 -0.84
C TYR A 14 -4.13 -15.44 0.57
N VAL A 15 -4.06 -14.25 1.14
CA VAL A 15 -3.45 -13.98 2.45
C VAL A 15 -4.50 -13.98 3.57
N MET A 16 -5.67 -13.36 3.30
CA MET A 16 -6.73 -13.17 4.30
C MET A 16 -7.25 -14.47 4.92
N PRO A 17 -7.53 -15.56 4.19
CA PRO A 17 -8.16 -16.74 4.77
C PRO A 17 -7.36 -17.32 5.93
N ARG A 18 -6.05 -17.43 5.80
CA ARG A 18 -5.17 -17.96 6.82
C ARG A 18 -4.94 -16.99 7.99
N LEU A 19 -4.91 -15.68 7.73
CA LEU A 19 -4.88 -14.68 8.80
C LEU A 19 -6.18 -14.69 9.61
N ALA A 20 -7.33 -14.90 8.95
CA ALA A 20 -8.65 -14.92 9.56
C ALA A 20 -8.86 -16.08 10.55
N GLU A 21 -8.01 -17.09 10.54
CA GLU A 21 -8.00 -18.15 11.56
C GLU A 21 -7.64 -17.60 12.97
N LYS A 22 -6.95 -16.44 13.05
CA LYS A 22 -6.45 -15.86 14.31
C LYS A 22 -6.84 -14.40 14.53
N TYR A 23 -7.23 -13.69 13.50
CA TYR A 23 -7.49 -12.24 13.53
C TYR A 23 -8.77 -11.89 12.81
N THR A 24 -9.45 -10.83 13.22
CA THR A 24 -10.42 -10.17 12.37
C THR A 24 -9.65 -9.39 11.30
N VAL A 25 -9.83 -9.77 10.03
CA VAL A 25 -9.12 -9.17 8.90
C VAL A 25 -10.03 -8.20 8.16
N ILE A 26 -9.58 -6.97 8.00
CA ILE A 26 -10.29 -5.90 7.32
C ILE A 26 -9.43 -5.43 6.14
N ALA A 27 -9.97 -5.51 4.93
CA ALA A 27 -9.32 -5.08 3.71
C ALA A 27 -10.28 -4.18 2.90
N PRO A 28 -10.32 -2.87 3.19
CA PRO A 28 -11.17 -1.95 2.43
C PRO A 28 -10.54 -1.60 1.09
N ASP A 29 -11.38 -1.24 0.12
CA ASP A 29 -10.95 -0.50 -1.05
C ASP A 29 -10.69 0.96 -0.65
N LEU A 30 -9.56 1.52 -1.08
CA LEU A 30 -9.24 2.91 -0.87
C LEU A 30 -10.26 3.84 -1.56
N ARG A 31 -10.51 5.01 -0.97
CA ARG A 31 -11.28 6.08 -1.62
C ARG A 31 -10.86 6.24 -3.08
N GLY A 32 -11.82 6.23 -3.98
CA GLY A 32 -11.60 6.39 -5.41
C GLY A 32 -11.31 5.10 -6.17
N LEU A 33 -10.91 4.03 -5.49
CA LEU A 33 -10.52 2.75 -6.07
C LEU A 33 -11.52 1.65 -5.70
N GLY A 34 -11.42 0.53 -6.40
CA GLY A 34 -12.27 -0.62 -6.17
C GLY A 34 -13.76 -0.28 -6.25
N ASP A 35 -14.51 -0.76 -5.29
CA ASP A 35 -15.95 -0.47 -5.15
C ASP A 35 -16.24 0.71 -4.22
N SER A 36 -15.21 1.35 -3.65
CA SER A 36 -15.36 2.56 -2.85
C SER A 36 -15.82 3.75 -3.66
N SER A 37 -16.46 4.72 -2.99
CA SER A 37 -16.93 5.97 -3.61
C SER A 37 -15.77 6.81 -4.15
N ARG A 38 -16.08 7.65 -5.17
CA ARG A 38 -15.13 8.51 -5.89
C ARG A 38 -15.49 9.98 -5.72
N PRO A 39 -15.49 10.51 -4.47
CA PRO A 39 -15.85 11.91 -4.25
C PRO A 39 -14.84 12.84 -4.94
N PRO A 40 -15.26 14.02 -5.36
CA PRO A 40 -14.33 15.08 -5.72
C PRO A 40 -13.56 15.50 -4.45
N GLY A 41 -12.30 15.93 -4.63
CA GLY A 41 -11.50 16.41 -3.50
C GLY A 41 -10.07 15.90 -3.50
N VAL A 42 -9.48 15.85 -2.33
CA VAL A 42 -8.07 15.54 -2.12
C VAL A 42 -7.88 14.03 -1.96
N TYR A 43 -6.81 13.53 -2.57
CA TYR A 43 -6.43 12.11 -2.55
C TYR A 43 -5.01 11.90 -1.99
N ASP A 44 -4.57 12.80 -1.12
CA ASP A 44 -3.32 12.67 -0.36
C ASP A 44 -3.42 11.54 0.69
N LYS A 45 -2.28 11.00 1.07
CA LYS A 45 -2.23 9.81 1.95
C LYS A 45 -2.71 10.10 3.38
N LYS A 46 -2.65 11.35 3.82
CA LYS A 46 -3.23 11.76 5.12
C LYS A 46 -4.76 11.67 5.07
N THR A 47 -5.38 12.14 3.99
CA THR A 47 -6.83 12.04 3.78
C THR A 47 -7.27 10.59 3.64
N LEU A 48 -6.57 9.79 2.82
CA LEU A 48 -6.85 8.36 2.67
C LEU A 48 -6.65 7.59 3.98
N GLY A 49 -5.61 7.95 4.75
CA GLY A 49 -5.35 7.37 6.07
C GLY A 49 -6.45 7.71 7.09
N ALA A 50 -6.99 8.92 7.05
CA ALA A 50 -8.11 9.32 7.90
C ALA A 50 -9.37 8.50 7.60
N ASP A 51 -9.64 8.16 6.31
CA ASP A 51 -10.74 7.25 5.95
C ASP A 51 -10.54 5.86 6.57
N ILE A 52 -9.34 5.29 6.44
CA ILE A 52 -9.00 3.98 7.02
C ILE A 52 -9.17 3.99 8.53
N TYR A 53 -8.64 5.00 9.21
CA TYR A 53 -8.77 5.11 10.67
C TYR A 53 -10.23 5.28 11.10
N SER A 54 -10.99 6.15 10.42
CA SER A 54 -12.40 6.37 10.68
C SER A 54 -13.22 5.08 10.52
N LEU A 55 -12.91 4.28 9.49
CA LEU A 55 -13.54 2.98 9.31
C LEU A 55 -13.20 2.02 10.46
N VAL A 56 -11.90 1.81 10.73
CA VAL A 56 -11.44 0.76 11.64
C VAL A 56 -11.71 1.12 13.10
N ALA A 57 -11.32 2.30 13.55
CA ALA A 57 -11.49 2.74 14.93
C ALA A 57 -12.86 3.39 15.17
N GLY A 58 -13.29 4.27 14.26
CA GLY A 58 -14.53 5.03 14.44
C GLY A 58 -15.80 4.20 14.20
N HIS A 59 -15.85 3.43 13.12
CA HIS A 59 -17.06 2.71 12.74
C HIS A 59 -17.09 1.26 13.25
N LEU A 60 -15.97 0.54 13.14
CA LEU A 60 -15.86 -0.86 13.55
C LEU A 60 -15.44 -1.05 15.02
N GLY A 61 -14.97 0.01 15.70
CA GLY A 61 -14.68 0.01 17.12
C GLY A 61 -13.37 -0.66 17.53
N PHE A 62 -12.43 -0.89 16.59
CA PHE A 62 -11.13 -1.46 16.90
C PHE A 62 -10.14 -0.37 17.35
N GLU A 63 -9.89 -0.27 18.64
CA GLU A 63 -8.98 0.74 19.21
C GLU A 63 -7.51 0.49 18.86
N LYS A 64 -7.10 -0.78 18.78
CA LYS A 64 -5.72 -1.19 18.47
C LYS A 64 -5.69 -2.30 17.44
N PHE A 65 -4.84 -2.13 16.42
CA PHE A 65 -4.76 -3.07 15.30
C PHE A 65 -3.35 -3.18 14.72
N HIS A 66 -3.08 -4.28 14.04
CA HIS A 66 -1.94 -4.43 13.14
C HIS A 66 -2.29 -3.83 11.79
N LEU A 67 -1.37 -3.07 11.19
CA LEU A 67 -1.61 -2.37 9.94
C LEU A 67 -0.66 -2.86 8.86
N VAL A 68 -1.18 -3.24 7.71
CA VAL A 68 -0.41 -3.75 6.56
C VAL A 68 -0.74 -2.93 5.33
N GLY A 69 0.26 -2.43 4.63
CA GLY A 69 0.07 -1.69 3.39
C GLY A 69 1.04 -2.11 2.31
N HIS A 70 0.54 -2.29 1.10
CA HIS A 70 1.32 -2.57 -0.09
C HIS A 70 1.24 -1.40 -1.08
N ASP A 71 2.35 -1.13 -1.79
CA ASP A 71 2.44 -0.04 -2.77
C ASP A 71 1.88 1.27 -2.18
N TRP A 72 0.96 1.99 -2.84
CA TRP A 72 0.36 3.21 -2.27
C TRP A 72 -0.36 3.01 -0.94
N GLY A 73 -0.82 1.79 -0.63
CA GLY A 73 -1.33 1.44 0.70
C GLY A 73 -0.28 1.59 1.80
N GLY A 74 1.00 1.43 1.49
CA GLY A 74 2.10 1.65 2.45
C GLY A 74 2.17 3.09 2.98
N PRO A 75 2.32 4.12 2.12
CA PRO A 75 2.24 5.51 2.54
C PRO A 75 0.92 5.92 3.22
N VAL A 76 -0.22 5.31 2.83
CA VAL A 76 -1.49 5.49 3.55
C VAL A 76 -1.39 4.95 4.98
N CYS A 77 -0.85 3.73 5.15
CA CYS A 77 -0.63 3.13 6.47
C CYS A 77 0.38 3.93 7.31
N PHE A 78 1.43 4.48 6.69
CA PHE A 78 2.34 5.40 7.36
C PHE A 78 1.62 6.63 7.89
N ALA A 79 0.73 7.24 7.10
CA ALA A 79 -0.06 8.40 7.53
C ALA A 79 -0.99 8.07 8.70
N VAL A 80 -1.62 6.87 8.71
CA VAL A 80 -2.39 6.39 9.89
C VAL A 80 -1.49 6.26 11.12
N ALA A 81 -0.35 5.60 10.99
CA ALA A 81 0.59 5.38 12.10
C ALA A 81 1.16 6.69 12.65
N ALA A 82 1.40 7.68 11.78
CA ALA A 82 1.87 8.99 12.16
C ALA A 82 0.80 9.80 12.93
N ALA A 83 -0.46 9.71 12.50
CA ALA A 83 -1.56 10.44 13.13
C ALA A 83 -2.10 9.75 14.39
N HIS A 84 -2.03 8.42 14.46
CA HIS A 84 -2.63 7.61 15.54
C HIS A 84 -1.66 6.52 16.03
N PRO A 85 -0.48 6.91 16.56
CA PRO A 85 0.56 5.96 16.94
C PRO A 85 0.12 4.96 18.03
N ASP A 86 -0.77 5.37 18.93
CA ASP A 86 -1.27 4.53 20.03
C ASP A 86 -2.25 3.44 19.57
N SER A 87 -2.86 3.61 18.39
CA SER A 87 -3.79 2.64 17.79
C SER A 87 -3.08 1.59 16.93
N VAL A 88 -1.87 1.86 16.46
CA VAL A 88 -1.12 0.96 15.57
C VAL A 88 -0.15 0.10 16.39
N ARG A 89 -0.48 -1.19 16.60
CA ARG A 89 0.39 -2.16 17.31
C ARG A 89 1.67 -2.43 16.55
N THR A 90 1.53 -2.72 15.27
CA THR A 90 2.64 -2.95 14.34
C THR A 90 2.28 -2.39 12.97
N LEU A 91 3.29 -1.97 12.24
CA LEU A 91 3.15 -1.49 10.86
C LEU A 91 3.94 -2.43 9.93
N THR A 92 3.29 -2.95 8.89
CA THR A 92 3.95 -3.70 7.81
C THR A 92 3.83 -2.94 6.51
N ILE A 93 4.96 -2.71 5.85
CA ILE A 93 5.04 -2.02 4.55
C ILE A 93 5.68 -2.95 3.52
N LEU A 94 4.97 -3.14 2.41
CA LEU A 94 5.37 -4.03 1.33
C LEU A 94 5.71 -3.23 0.08
N ASP A 95 6.93 -3.39 -0.37
CA ASP A 95 7.50 -2.98 -1.65
C ASP A 95 7.27 -1.52 -2.07
N VAL A 96 7.36 -0.62 -1.10
CA VAL A 96 7.25 0.83 -1.34
C VAL A 96 8.18 1.60 -0.41
N VAL A 97 8.59 2.80 -0.82
CA VAL A 97 9.30 3.79 -0.01
C VAL A 97 8.33 4.85 0.51
N ILE A 98 8.70 5.56 1.57
CA ILE A 98 7.85 6.61 2.15
C ILE A 98 8.15 7.95 1.47
N PRO A 99 7.16 8.62 0.86
CA PRO A 99 7.35 9.94 0.27
C PRO A 99 7.97 10.92 1.27
N GLY A 100 9.02 11.63 0.84
CA GLY A 100 9.69 12.62 1.68
C GLY A 100 10.86 12.09 2.50
N ASP A 101 11.21 10.82 2.38
CA ASP A 101 12.40 10.21 3.01
C ASP A 101 13.75 10.69 2.42
N GLY A 102 13.69 11.53 1.39
CA GLY A 102 14.88 12.07 0.69
C GLY A 102 15.30 11.28 -0.53
N ARG A 103 14.63 10.17 -0.85
CA ARG A 103 14.93 9.32 -2.02
C ARG A 103 14.17 9.76 -3.26
N ASP A 104 14.69 9.41 -4.43
CA ASP A 104 13.95 9.53 -5.68
C ASP A 104 12.91 8.41 -5.79
N PHE A 105 11.66 8.78 -5.60
CA PHE A 105 10.53 7.86 -5.67
C PHE A 105 10.39 7.18 -7.04
N SER A 106 10.87 7.83 -8.10
CA SER A 106 10.83 7.32 -9.48
C SER A 106 11.97 6.35 -9.83
N GLN A 107 12.97 6.19 -8.96
CA GLN A 107 14.17 5.39 -9.22
C GLN A 107 14.91 5.82 -10.51
N GLY A 108 15.21 7.12 -10.64
CA GLY A 108 15.90 7.65 -11.83
C GLY A 108 15.06 7.59 -13.10
N GLY A 109 13.74 7.62 -12.97
CA GLY A 109 12.81 7.51 -14.09
C GLY A 109 12.46 6.07 -14.51
N ARG A 110 13.06 5.04 -13.89
CA ARG A 110 12.69 3.63 -14.15
C ARG A 110 11.19 3.41 -13.94
N ARG A 111 10.59 4.05 -12.94
CA ARG A 111 9.16 4.07 -12.70
C ARG A 111 8.50 5.24 -13.44
N TRP A 112 8.64 5.25 -14.76
CA TRP A 112 8.20 6.30 -15.67
C TRP A 112 6.73 6.71 -15.47
N HIS A 113 5.86 5.77 -15.07
CA HIS A 113 4.46 6.02 -14.83
C HIS A 113 4.23 7.06 -13.71
N HIS A 114 5.17 7.27 -12.77
CA HIS A 114 5.06 8.33 -11.77
C HIS A 114 5.04 9.72 -12.40
N ALA A 115 5.89 9.97 -13.40
CA ALA A 115 5.90 11.23 -14.12
C ALA A 115 4.65 11.34 -15.01
N PHE A 116 4.33 10.29 -15.75
CA PHE A 116 3.18 10.25 -16.64
C PHE A 116 1.87 10.49 -15.89
N PHE A 117 1.59 9.74 -14.82
CA PHE A 117 0.34 9.87 -14.07
C PHE A 117 0.20 11.20 -13.30
N ARG A 118 1.30 11.88 -13.03
CA ARG A 118 1.28 13.21 -12.41
C ARG A 118 1.08 14.34 -13.39
N THR A 119 1.30 14.11 -14.68
CA THR A 119 1.03 15.10 -15.72
C THR A 119 -0.48 15.40 -15.75
N LEU A 120 -0.84 16.68 -15.88
CA LEU A 120 -2.24 17.07 -15.95
C LEU A 120 -2.80 16.81 -17.35
N ASP A 121 -4.03 16.35 -17.42
CA ASP A 121 -4.86 16.15 -18.60
C ASP A 121 -4.37 15.10 -19.61
N LEU A 122 -3.06 14.93 -19.79
CA LEU A 122 -2.51 14.04 -20.81
C LEU A 122 -2.80 12.54 -20.55
N PRO A 123 -2.63 12.01 -19.33
CA PRO A 123 -2.99 10.63 -19.04
C PRO A 123 -4.48 10.34 -19.26
N GLU A 124 -5.35 11.26 -18.85
CA GLU A 124 -6.79 11.15 -19.09
C GLU A 124 -7.11 11.04 -20.58
N GLN A 125 -6.52 11.92 -21.38
CA GLN A 125 -6.78 11.93 -22.84
C GLN A 125 -6.26 10.70 -23.55
N LEU A 126 -5.10 10.17 -23.13
CA LEU A 126 -4.49 9.00 -23.76
C LEU A 126 -5.09 7.67 -23.31
N CYS A 127 -5.51 7.58 -22.04
CA CYS A 127 -5.93 6.33 -21.41
C CYS A 127 -7.45 6.16 -21.34
N PHE A 128 -8.25 7.23 -21.49
CA PHE A 128 -9.71 7.11 -21.44
C PHE A 128 -10.25 6.10 -22.46
N GLY A 129 -10.98 5.09 -21.95
CA GLY A 129 -11.46 3.96 -22.73
C GLY A 129 -10.36 2.96 -23.15
N ARG A 130 -9.16 3.11 -22.59
CA ARG A 130 -7.99 2.24 -22.79
C ARG A 130 -7.27 1.93 -21.48
N GLU A 131 -7.93 2.09 -20.36
CA GLU A 131 -7.39 1.86 -19.02
C GLU A 131 -6.78 0.45 -18.90
N GLU A 132 -7.40 -0.51 -19.57
CA GLU A 132 -6.93 -1.89 -19.61
C GLU A 132 -5.49 -2.01 -20.12
N LEU A 133 -5.09 -1.23 -21.13
CA LEU A 133 -3.75 -1.34 -21.72
C LEU A 133 -2.66 -0.96 -20.70
N ILE A 134 -2.85 0.15 -19.99
CA ILE A 134 -1.86 0.62 -19.02
C ILE A 134 -1.84 -0.24 -17.76
N ILE A 135 -3.01 -0.70 -17.29
CA ILE A 135 -3.14 -1.53 -16.11
C ILE A 135 -2.54 -2.91 -16.34
N ASN A 136 -2.86 -3.56 -17.47
CA ASN A 136 -2.25 -4.84 -17.82
C ASN A 136 -0.75 -4.73 -18.01
N TRP A 137 -0.27 -3.64 -18.62
CA TRP A 137 1.17 -3.41 -18.73
C TRP A 137 1.86 -3.38 -17.36
N LEU A 138 1.27 -2.71 -16.37
CA LEU A 138 1.78 -2.69 -14.99
C LEU A 138 1.80 -4.11 -14.40
N PHE A 139 0.71 -4.86 -14.51
CA PHE A 139 0.66 -6.24 -13.99
C PHE A 139 1.72 -7.15 -14.61
N GLU A 140 1.92 -7.06 -15.91
CA GLU A 140 2.86 -7.90 -16.66
C GLU A 140 4.32 -7.56 -16.37
N ASN A 141 4.65 -6.28 -16.19
CA ASN A 141 6.03 -5.84 -16.10
C ASN A 141 6.55 -5.74 -14.66
N TYR A 142 5.67 -5.57 -13.67
CA TYR A 142 6.07 -5.38 -12.28
C TYR A 142 6.22 -6.69 -11.51
N GLY A 143 5.56 -7.77 -11.94
CA GLY A 143 5.77 -9.12 -11.42
C GLY A 143 7.09 -9.74 -11.89
N HIS A 144 7.64 -10.63 -11.09
CA HIS A 144 8.80 -11.46 -11.51
C HIS A 144 8.34 -12.70 -12.24
N ARG A 145 7.32 -13.38 -11.73
CA ARG A 145 6.75 -14.57 -12.34
C ARG A 145 5.72 -14.17 -13.39
N ALA A 146 5.91 -14.66 -14.61
CA ALA A 146 4.91 -14.47 -15.67
C ALA A 146 3.53 -14.97 -15.20
N ASN A 147 2.50 -14.19 -15.49
CA ASN A 147 1.11 -14.50 -15.10
C ASN A 147 0.90 -14.76 -13.58
N CYS A 148 1.69 -14.09 -12.72
CA CYS A 148 1.47 -14.17 -11.27
C CYS A 148 0.08 -13.69 -10.84
N ILE A 149 -0.53 -12.84 -11.64
CA ILE A 149 -1.93 -12.44 -11.54
C ILE A 149 -2.67 -13.10 -12.71
N SER A 150 -3.65 -13.96 -12.43
CA SER A 150 -4.42 -14.69 -13.43
C SER A 150 -5.26 -13.74 -14.31
N GLU A 151 -5.73 -14.21 -15.44
CA GLU A 151 -6.64 -13.43 -16.30
C GLU A 151 -7.95 -13.11 -15.58
N GLU A 152 -8.48 -14.03 -14.77
CA GLU A 152 -9.68 -13.83 -13.96
C GLU A 152 -9.48 -12.73 -12.91
N ASP A 153 -8.36 -12.76 -12.21
CA ASP A 153 -8.00 -11.73 -11.21
C ASP A 153 -7.75 -10.36 -11.87
N ARG A 154 -7.09 -10.33 -13.03
CA ARG A 154 -6.93 -9.10 -13.81
C ARG A 154 -8.28 -8.51 -14.23
N ALA A 155 -9.21 -9.37 -14.66
CA ALA A 155 -10.56 -8.94 -15.02
C ALA A 155 -11.29 -8.34 -13.81
N GLU A 156 -11.12 -8.90 -12.61
CA GLU A 156 -11.71 -8.34 -11.39
C GLU A 156 -11.12 -6.97 -11.04
N PHE A 157 -9.80 -6.79 -11.10
CA PHE A 157 -9.19 -5.48 -10.92
C PHE A 157 -9.70 -4.48 -11.97
N LEU A 158 -9.68 -4.85 -13.26
CA LEU A 158 -10.13 -4.00 -14.36
C LEU A 158 -11.61 -3.61 -14.27
N ARG A 159 -12.48 -4.50 -13.78
CA ARG A 159 -13.90 -4.23 -13.55
C ARG A 159 -14.12 -2.91 -12.80
N THR A 160 -13.22 -2.58 -11.88
CA THR A 160 -13.35 -1.37 -11.07
C THR A 160 -12.71 -0.15 -11.71
N TYR A 161 -11.60 -0.31 -12.43
CA TYR A 161 -10.86 0.80 -13.06
C TYR A 161 -11.53 1.36 -14.31
N THR A 162 -12.39 0.58 -14.96
CA THR A 162 -13.20 1.03 -16.10
C THR A 162 -14.47 1.79 -15.68
N LYS A 163 -14.77 1.86 -14.37
CA LYS A 163 -15.89 2.66 -13.86
C LYS A 163 -15.62 4.16 -14.00
N PRO A 164 -16.66 4.97 -14.25
CA PRO A 164 -16.51 6.43 -14.36
C PRO A 164 -15.78 7.03 -13.14
N GLY A 165 -14.74 7.81 -13.40
CA GLY A 165 -13.94 8.50 -12.38
C GLY A 165 -12.87 7.66 -11.69
N ALA A 166 -12.80 6.33 -11.91
CA ALA A 166 -11.81 5.47 -11.26
C ALA A 166 -10.38 5.80 -11.70
N PHE A 167 -10.14 5.91 -13.00
CA PHE A 167 -8.82 6.26 -13.52
C PHE A 167 -8.40 7.67 -13.08
N ARG A 168 -9.32 8.64 -13.06
CA ARG A 168 -9.04 9.97 -12.50
C ARG A 168 -8.63 9.90 -11.03
N ALA A 169 -9.32 9.12 -10.21
CA ALA A 169 -8.97 8.95 -8.80
C ALA A 169 -7.57 8.34 -8.63
N LEU A 170 -7.20 7.35 -9.45
CA LEU A 170 -5.84 6.81 -9.52
C LEU A 170 -4.83 7.94 -9.77
N LEU A 171 -5.06 8.78 -10.78
CA LEU A 171 -4.15 9.89 -11.12
C LEU A 171 -4.02 10.91 -9.98
N GLU A 172 -5.12 11.23 -9.28
CA GLU A 172 -5.10 12.15 -8.15
C GLU A 172 -4.27 11.63 -6.98
N ILE A 173 -4.24 10.31 -6.74
CA ILE A 173 -3.37 9.68 -5.74
C ILE A 173 -1.88 9.91 -6.08
N TYR A 174 -1.50 9.80 -7.36
CA TYR A 174 -0.13 10.11 -7.82
C TYR A 174 0.18 11.60 -7.78
N ARG A 175 -0.77 12.45 -8.14
CA ARG A 175 -0.63 13.92 -8.13
C ARG A 175 -0.42 14.49 -6.73
N ALA A 176 -0.94 13.81 -5.72
CA ALA A 176 -0.76 14.18 -4.31
C ALA A 176 0.67 13.92 -3.77
N LEU A 177 1.52 13.18 -4.49
CA LEU A 177 2.86 12.78 -4.02
C LEU A 177 3.72 13.95 -3.45
N PRO A 178 3.80 15.15 -4.04
CA PRO A 178 4.53 16.26 -3.44
C PRO A 178 3.97 16.69 -2.08
N LEU A 179 2.65 16.77 -1.96
CA LEU A 179 1.98 17.10 -0.71
C LEU A 179 2.21 16.03 0.36
N ASP A 180 2.19 14.76 -0.02
CA ASP A 180 2.51 13.65 0.89
C ASP A 180 3.94 13.77 1.44
N ALA A 181 4.89 14.11 0.57
CA ALA A 181 6.28 14.31 0.97
C ALA A 181 6.44 15.49 1.95
N GLU A 182 5.70 16.58 1.76
CA GLU A 182 5.67 17.72 2.69
C GLU A 182 5.06 17.32 4.04
N HIS A 183 3.92 16.65 4.05
CA HIS A 183 3.28 16.15 5.27
C HIS A 183 4.19 15.23 6.07
N ASN A 184 4.88 14.31 5.40
CA ASN A 184 5.76 13.36 6.08
C ASN A 184 7.03 14.04 6.63
N LYS A 185 7.63 14.99 5.91
CA LYS A 185 8.75 15.80 6.40
C LYS A 185 8.37 16.64 7.63
N ASP A 186 7.19 17.27 7.56
CA ASP A 186 6.67 18.06 8.69
C ASP A 186 6.44 17.17 9.92
N PHE A 187 5.78 16.02 9.75
CA PHE A 187 5.61 15.03 10.82
C PHE A 187 6.95 14.65 11.45
N LEU A 188 7.92 14.21 10.64
CA LEU A 188 9.23 13.76 11.11
C LEU A 188 10.01 14.85 11.83
N SER A 189 9.89 16.10 11.38
CA SER A 189 10.55 17.25 12.02
C SER A 189 10.00 17.58 13.39
N ARG A 190 8.70 17.39 13.61
CA ARG A 190 8.00 17.73 14.85
C ARG A 190 7.94 16.57 15.84
N ASN A 191 7.77 15.36 15.35
CA ASN A 191 7.46 14.20 16.19
C ASN A 191 8.59 13.17 16.25
N GLY A 192 9.58 13.29 15.36
CA GLY A 192 10.59 12.28 15.15
C GLY A 192 10.07 11.06 14.40
N ARG A 193 10.80 9.96 14.50
CA ARG A 193 10.49 8.70 13.82
C ARG A 193 9.37 7.93 14.53
N LEU A 194 8.66 7.10 13.75
CA LEU A 194 7.67 6.16 14.30
C LEU A 194 8.32 5.20 15.31
N LYS A 195 7.64 4.93 16.42
CA LYS A 195 8.18 4.11 17.53
C LYS A 195 7.66 2.67 17.54
N MET A 196 6.48 2.41 16.96
CA MET A 196 5.94 1.05 16.89
C MET A 196 6.85 0.15 16.05
N PRO A 197 6.82 -1.18 16.28
CA PRO A 197 7.54 -2.14 15.46
C PRO A 197 7.10 -2.10 14.00
N VAL A 198 8.07 -2.11 13.09
CA VAL A 198 7.84 -2.06 11.64
C VAL A 198 8.45 -3.28 10.96
N LEU A 199 7.67 -3.97 10.14
CA LEU A 199 8.12 -5.00 9.19
C LEU A 199 8.15 -4.39 7.78
N ALA A 200 9.30 -4.44 7.12
CA ALA A 200 9.48 -3.94 5.77
C ALA A 200 9.95 -5.06 4.83
N LEU A 201 9.20 -5.35 3.78
CA LEU A 201 9.53 -6.40 2.81
C LEU A 201 9.58 -5.82 1.39
N GLY A 202 10.64 -6.16 0.64
CA GLY A 202 10.79 -5.72 -0.75
C GLY A 202 11.16 -6.88 -1.67
N GLY A 203 10.52 -6.97 -2.84
CA GLY A 203 10.83 -7.97 -3.87
C GLY A 203 12.20 -7.76 -4.49
N ASP A 204 12.98 -8.82 -4.69
CA ASP A 204 14.37 -8.73 -5.20
C ASP A 204 14.49 -8.80 -6.72
N LYS A 205 13.40 -8.93 -7.45
CA LYS A 205 13.35 -9.06 -8.91
C LYS A 205 12.48 -8.00 -9.58
N SER A 206 12.59 -7.90 -10.89
CA SER A 206 11.76 -7.05 -11.74
C SER A 206 11.67 -5.61 -11.21
N PHE A 207 10.48 -5.07 -11.03
CA PHE A 207 10.24 -3.74 -10.45
C PHE A 207 10.07 -3.76 -8.91
N GLY A 208 10.45 -4.83 -8.23
CA GLY A 208 10.52 -4.85 -6.77
C GLY A 208 11.47 -3.76 -6.26
N ARG A 209 11.12 -3.18 -5.09
CA ARG A 209 11.94 -2.14 -4.42
C ARG A 209 13.16 -2.71 -3.68
N GLY A 210 13.15 -4.02 -3.45
CA GLY A 210 14.26 -4.67 -2.76
C GLY A 210 14.59 -4.05 -1.41
N MET A 211 15.88 -3.85 -1.14
CA MET A 211 16.35 -3.22 0.10
C MET A 211 15.95 -1.76 0.24
N GLU A 212 15.60 -1.07 -0.85
CA GLU A 212 15.19 0.32 -0.81
C GLU A 212 13.97 0.54 0.10
N CYS A 213 13.03 -0.43 0.13
CA CYS A 213 11.88 -0.41 1.04
C CYS A 213 12.34 -0.37 2.51
N ILE A 214 13.23 -1.27 2.90
CA ILE A 214 13.72 -1.38 4.28
C ILE A 214 14.52 -0.15 4.68
N GLU A 215 15.39 0.33 3.81
CA GLU A 215 16.21 1.49 4.03
C GLU A 215 15.38 2.77 4.16
N SER A 216 14.31 2.92 3.36
CA SER A 216 13.35 4.01 3.48
C SER A 216 12.69 4.00 4.87
N LEU A 217 12.18 2.84 5.29
CA LEU A 217 11.52 2.72 6.60
C LEU A 217 12.47 3.02 7.77
N ARG A 218 13.76 2.69 7.66
CA ARG A 218 14.77 3.03 8.69
C ARG A 218 15.02 4.53 8.85
N LEU A 219 14.71 5.32 7.83
CA LEU A 219 14.80 6.79 7.93
C LEU A 219 13.62 7.37 8.72
N VAL A 220 12.47 6.70 8.72
CA VAL A 220 11.21 7.23 9.24
C VAL A 220 10.67 6.46 10.45
N ALA A 221 11.29 5.34 10.84
CA ALA A 221 10.90 4.54 11.99
C ALA A 221 12.14 4.04 12.77
N GLU A 222 11.99 3.77 14.09
CA GLU A 222 13.08 3.37 14.97
C GLU A 222 13.33 1.86 14.96
N ASN A 223 12.24 1.08 14.94
CA ASN A 223 12.26 -0.37 15.12
C ASN A 223 11.88 -1.09 13.82
N VAL A 224 12.79 -1.07 12.83
CA VAL A 224 12.55 -1.66 11.51
C VAL A 224 13.28 -2.98 11.35
N ARG A 225 12.53 -4.03 11.04
CA ARG A 225 13.04 -5.34 10.60
C ARG A 225 12.43 -5.74 9.27
N GLY A 226 12.93 -6.79 8.67
CA GLY A 226 12.48 -7.28 7.39
C GLY A 226 13.64 -7.55 6.44
N GLY A 227 13.37 -7.57 5.16
CA GLY A 227 14.38 -7.88 4.17
C GLY A 227 13.80 -8.14 2.79
N LEU A 228 14.62 -8.81 1.98
CA LEU A 228 14.27 -9.19 0.62
C LEU A 228 13.32 -10.38 0.60
N VAL A 229 12.28 -10.27 -0.21
CA VAL A 229 11.48 -11.41 -0.67
C VAL A 229 12.14 -11.96 -1.93
N LYS A 230 12.73 -13.16 -1.82
CA LYS A 230 13.49 -13.79 -2.90
C LYS A 230 12.60 -14.27 -4.02
N ASP A 231 13.10 -14.12 -5.26
CA ASP A 231 12.41 -14.52 -6.50
C ASP A 231 10.98 -13.97 -6.56
N CYS A 232 10.86 -12.67 -6.28
CA CYS A 232 9.62 -11.92 -6.20
C CYS A 232 9.80 -10.53 -6.80
N GLY A 233 8.84 -10.10 -7.58
CA GLY A 233 8.73 -8.73 -8.06
C GLY A 233 7.95 -7.85 -7.08
N HIS A 234 7.19 -6.94 -7.64
CA HIS A 234 6.39 -5.97 -6.87
C HIS A 234 5.16 -6.59 -6.19
N TRP A 235 4.55 -7.59 -6.81
CA TRP A 235 3.25 -8.14 -6.38
C TRP A 235 3.41 -9.22 -5.29
N ILE A 236 3.95 -8.85 -4.12
CA ILE A 236 4.34 -9.82 -3.06
C ILE A 236 3.17 -10.71 -2.64
N ALA A 237 1.97 -10.14 -2.48
CA ALA A 237 0.78 -10.90 -2.07
C ALA A 237 0.29 -11.90 -3.14
N GLU A 238 0.63 -11.66 -4.41
CA GLU A 238 0.30 -12.54 -5.54
C GLU A 238 1.38 -13.59 -5.81
N GLU A 239 2.64 -13.18 -5.68
CA GLU A 239 3.78 -14.02 -6.04
C GLU A 239 4.24 -14.95 -4.91
N LYS A 240 4.08 -14.50 -3.66
CA LYS A 240 4.58 -15.19 -2.46
C LYS A 240 3.57 -15.12 -1.28
N PRO A 241 2.28 -15.47 -1.50
CA PRO A 241 1.25 -15.32 -0.49
C PRO A 241 1.50 -16.13 0.78
N GLU A 242 2.03 -17.38 0.66
CA GLU A 242 2.33 -18.24 1.80
C GLU A 242 3.45 -17.63 2.67
N LEU A 243 4.56 -17.21 2.04
CA LEU A 243 5.67 -16.56 2.73
C LEU A 243 5.20 -15.27 3.42
N LEU A 244 4.43 -14.45 2.72
CA LEU A 244 3.90 -13.21 3.30
C LEU A 244 3.03 -13.51 4.51
N THR A 245 2.13 -14.48 4.40
CA THR A 245 1.24 -14.87 5.49
C THR A 245 2.03 -15.37 6.71
N GLU A 246 3.06 -16.21 6.52
CA GLU A 246 3.93 -16.70 7.60
C GLU A 246 4.68 -15.55 8.28
N GLN A 247 5.23 -14.62 7.51
CA GLN A 247 5.93 -13.44 8.05
C GLN A 247 4.98 -12.55 8.87
N LEU A 248 3.75 -12.33 8.39
CA LEU A 248 2.74 -11.55 9.11
C LEU A 248 2.32 -12.24 10.40
N LEU A 249 1.99 -13.53 10.36
CA LEU A 249 1.63 -14.31 11.55
C LEU A 249 2.73 -14.32 12.61
N ALA A 250 3.97 -14.54 12.20
CA ALA A 250 5.12 -14.52 13.10
C ALA A 250 5.32 -13.12 13.70
N PHE A 251 5.20 -12.07 12.89
CA PHE A 251 5.36 -10.69 13.34
C PHE A 251 4.27 -10.28 14.34
N PHE A 252 3.01 -10.57 14.04
CA PHE A 252 1.90 -10.18 14.91
C PHE A 252 1.91 -10.93 16.23
N ALA A 253 2.33 -12.21 16.24
CA ALA A 253 2.40 -13.02 17.46
C ALA A 253 3.36 -12.46 18.51
N GLU A 254 4.36 -11.66 18.12
CA GLU A 254 5.28 -11.01 19.07
C GLU A 254 4.64 -9.81 19.78
N PHE A 255 3.52 -9.28 19.24
CA PHE A 255 2.83 -8.12 19.76
C PHE A 255 1.32 -8.39 19.94
N PRO A 256 0.95 -9.35 20.81
CA PRO A 256 -0.43 -9.81 20.96
C PRO A 256 -1.36 -8.73 21.50
N SER A 257 -2.67 -8.91 21.30
CA SER A 257 -3.68 -8.11 21.99
C SER A 257 -3.71 -8.48 23.46
N ASN A 258 -3.80 -7.50 24.36
CA ASN A 258 -3.91 -7.75 25.79
C ASN A 258 -5.21 -8.48 26.21
N GLU A 259 -6.12 -8.74 25.26
CA GLU A 259 -7.43 -9.38 25.50
C GLU A 259 -7.37 -10.92 25.52
N GLN A 260 -6.22 -11.54 25.23
CA GLN A 260 -6.06 -13.01 25.29
C GLN A 260 -5.51 -13.51 26.62
N GLN A 261 -5.47 -12.70 27.67
CA GLN A 261 -5.06 -13.09 29.02
C GLN A 261 -6.22 -13.04 30.05
N GLY A 262 -7.45 -13.26 29.61
CA GLY A 262 -8.62 -13.39 30.46
C GLY A 262 -9.31 -14.73 30.28
#